data_5db9b445d39c7d3d8fe58a41ab447246
#
_entry.id   5db9b445d39c7d3d8fe58a41ab447246
#
_cell.length_a   1.000
_cell.length_b   1.000
_cell.length_c   1.000
_cell.angle_alpha   90.00
_cell.angle_beta   90.00
_cell.angle_gamma   90.00
#
_symmetry.space_group_name_H-M   'P 1'
#
loop_
_entity.id
_entity.type
_entity.pdbx_description
1 polymer ?
#
loop_
_entity_poly.entity_id
_entity_poly.type
_entity_poly.pdbx_seq_one_letter_code
_entity_poly.pdbx_strand_id
1 'polypeptide(L)'
;ILAGIMVVVTISTFDWKTFKYMKKAPRTDVFVMLITVLIILVTDNLAVGVIAGVFFSAIFFATKISKVKVTKEIINNNYVFYFEGQIFFASIDTMIDQLEFKQYDKDILLDFSKAHLWDDSAVDAIDTMVRKFEDKGNTVYVDQLNADSRKIVKELSQLNKEHLT
;
A
#
# COMPACT_ATOMS: atom_id res chain seq x y z
N ILE A 1 -19.87 -9.01 -48.70
CA ILE A 1 -18.39 -9.04 -48.78
C ILE A 1 -17.78 -8.30 -47.58
N LEU A 2 -18.23 -7.08 -47.25
CA LEU A 2 -17.67 -6.27 -46.14
C LEU A 2 -17.85 -6.96 -44.79
N ALA A 3 -19.03 -7.52 -44.47
CA ALA A 3 -19.30 -8.23 -43.25
C ALA A 3 -18.40 -9.50 -43.07
N GLY A 4 -18.14 -10.22 -44.18
CA GLY A 4 -17.23 -11.37 -44.12
C GLY A 4 -15.79 -10.98 -43.79
N ILE A 5 -15.31 -9.88 -44.34
CA ILE A 5 -13.97 -9.32 -44.02
C ILE A 5 -13.88 -8.93 -42.53
N MET A 6 -14.91 -8.26 -42.02
CA MET A 6 -14.94 -7.86 -40.60
C MET A 6 -14.91 -9.08 -39.66
N VAL A 7 -15.63 -10.15 -39.97
CA VAL A 7 -15.60 -11.39 -39.17
C VAL A 7 -14.22 -12.02 -39.19
N VAL A 8 -13.58 -12.10 -40.35
CA VAL A 8 -12.23 -12.66 -40.47
C VAL A 8 -11.21 -11.82 -39.67
N VAL A 9 -11.27 -10.50 -39.79
CA VAL A 9 -10.42 -9.58 -39.05
C VAL A 9 -10.65 -9.74 -37.53
N THR A 10 -11.90 -9.82 -37.08
CA THR A 10 -12.21 -10.01 -35.66
C THR A 10 -11.64 -11.30 -35.10
N ILE A 11 -11.79 -12.42 -35.84
CA ILE A 11 -11.24 -13.73 -35.43
C ILE A 11 -9.71 -13.74 -35.44
N SER A 12 -9.08 -13.09 -36.42
CA SER A 12 -7.62 -13.04 -36.54
C SER A 12 -6.97 -12.10 -35.51
N THR A 13 -7.69 -11.05 -35.09
CA THR A 13 -7.21 -10.12 -34.07
C THR A 13 -7.41 -10.63 -32.67
N PHE A 14 -8.31 -11.61 -32.50
CA PHE A 14 -8.61 -12.18 -31.20
C PHE A 14 -7.45 -13.03 -30.67
N ASP A 15 -6.83 -12.59 -29.56
CA ASP A 15 -5.73 -13.33 -28.96
C ASP A 15 -6.23 -14.48 -28.05
N TRP A 16 -6.26 -15.68 -28.61
CA TRP A 16 -6.64 -16.90 -27.89
C TRP A 16 -5.71 -17.21 -26.70
N LYS A 17 -4.51 -16.66 -26.66
CA LYS A 17 -3.58 -16.84 -25.55
C LYS A 17 -4.06 -16.12 -24.28
N THR A 18 -4.93 -15.12 -24.42
CA THR A 18 -5.54 -14.39 -23.31
C THR A 18 -6.28 -15.31 -22.36
N PHE A 19 -7.01 -16.32 -22.85
CA PHE A 19 -7.67 -17.30 -21.98
C PHE A 19 -6.70 -18.15 -21.16
N LYS A 20 -5.54 -18.47 -21.72
CA LYS A 20 -4.49 -19.19 -21.00
C LYS A 20 -3.81 -18.29 -19.97
N TYR A 21 -3.67 -17.02 -20.29
CA TYR A 21 -3.14 -15.99 -19.39
C TYR A 21 -4.06 -15.75 -18.20
N MET A 22 -5.39 -15.67 -18.41
CA MET A 22 -6.40 -15.48 -17.36
C MET A 22 -6.30 -16.53 -16.25
N LYS A 23 -5.92 -17.77 -16.57
CA LYS A 23 -5.72 -18.84 -15.56
C LYS A 23 -4.50 -18.64 -14.69
N LYS A 24 -3.50 -17.86 -15.15
CA LYS A 24 -2.24 -17.58 -14.43
C LYS A 24 -2.21 -16.18 -13.83
N ALA A 25 -3.04 -15.27 -14.32
CA ALA A 25 -3.11 -13.88 -13.88
C ALA A 25 -3.67 -13.78 -12.45
N PRO A 26 -3.28 -12.75 -11.67
CA PRO A 26 -3.91 -12.44 -10.40
C PRO A 26 -5.42 -12.27 -10.57
N ARG A 27 -6.19 -12.77 -9.63
CA ARG A 27 -7.67 -12.72 -9.69
C ARG A 27 -8.20 -11.29 -9.82
N THR A 28 -7.52 -10.32 -9.21
CA THR A 28 -7.84 -8.89 -9.30
C THR A 28 -7.74 -8.35 -10.72
N ASP A 29 -6.69 -8.70 -11.46
CA ASP A 29 -6.47 -8.21 -12.83
C ASP A 29 -7.52 -8.78 -13.78
N VAL A 30 -7.88 -10.06 -13.61
CA VAL A 30 -8.96 -10.72 -14.37
C VAL A 30 -10.29 -10.05 -14.08
N PHE A 31 -10.56 -9.69 -12.82
CA PHE A 31 -11.80 -9.01 -12.42
C PHE A 31 -11.92 -7.62 -13.06
N VAL A 32 -10.83 -6.82 -13.03
CA VAL A 32 -10.78 -5.50 -13.69
C VAL A 32 -11.03 -5.64 -15.19
N MET A 33 -10.39 -6.62 -15.85
CA MET A 33 -10.58 -6.87 -17.28
C MET A 33 -12.05 -7.19 -17.61
N LEU A 34 -12.69 -8.08 -16.84
CA LEU A 34 -14.09 -8.44 -17.06
C LEU A 34 -15.04 -7.26 -16.84
N ILE A 35 -14.85 -6.49 -15.78
CA ILE A 35 -15.63 -5.27 -15.51
C ILE A 35 -15.47 -4.26 -16.64
N THR A 36 -14.25 -4.01 -17.11
CA THR A 36 -13.97 -3.09 -18.20
C THR A 36 -14.72 -3.50 -19.48
N VAL A 37 -14.65 -4.77 -19.86
CA VAL A 37 -15.35 -5.30 -21.03
C VAL A 37 -16.87 -5.18 -20.85
N LEU A 38 -17.39 -5.48 -19.67
CA LEU A 38 -18.83 -5.36 -19.39
C LEU A 38 -19.31 -3.91 -19.55
N ILE A 39 -18.56 -2.95 -19.01
CA ILE A 39 -18.88 -1.52 -19.13
C ILE A 39 -18.89 -1.08 -20.60
N ILE A 40 -17.91 -1.51 -21.40
CA ILE A 40 -17.86 -1.21 -22.83
C ILE A 40 -19.11 -1.74 -23.55
N LEU A 41 -19.50 -2.98 -23.26
CA LEU A 41 -20.66 -3.63 -23.88
C LEU A 41 -22.00 -2.98 -23.49
N VAL A 42 -22.11 -2.50 -22.25
CA VAL A 42 -23.35 -1.86 -21.76
C VAL A 42 -23.47 -0.43 -22.21
N THR A 43 -22.35 0.29 -22.33
CA THR A 43 -22.35 1.72 -22.69
C THR A 43 -22.17 1.96 -24.18
N ASP A 44 -21.84 0.94 -24.95
CA ASP A 44 -21.39 1.03 -26.36
C ASP A 44 -20.31 2.11 -26.59
N ASN A 45 -19.53 2.41 -25.51
CA ASN A 45 -18.56 3.49 -25.52
C ASN A 45 -17.21 3.01 -24.97
N LEU A 46 -16.24 2.85 -25.87
CA LEU A 46 -14.89 2.42 -25.53
C LEU A 46 -14.19 3.39 -24.56
N ALA A 47 -14.40 4.70 -24.71
CA ALA A 47 -13.74 5.68 -23.85
C ALA A 47 -14.18 5.57 -22.40
N VAL A 48 -15.49 5.38 -22.16
CA VAL A 48 -16.05 5.17 -20.82
C VAL A 48 -15.49 3.89 -20.19
N GLY A 49 -15.41 2.80 -20.96
CA GLY A 49 -14.84 1.55 -20.47
C GLY A 49 -13.37 1.67 -20.09
N VAL A 50 -12.57 2.35 -20.91
CA VAL A 50 -11.14 2.57 -20.62
C VAL A 50 -10.95 3.40 -19.36
N ILE A 51 -11.68 4.51 -19.21
CA ILE A 51 -11.60 5.37 -18.00
C ILE A 51 -11.97 4.57 -16.75
N ALA A 52 -13.07 3.82 -16.81
CA ALA A 52 -13.50 2.97 -15.70
C ALA A 52 -12.46 1.88 -15.39
N GLY A 53 -11.89 1.24 -16.42
CA GLY A 53 -10.84 0.23 -16.25
C GLY A 53 -9.58 0.77 -15.57
N VAL A 54 -9.12 1.97 -15.97
CA VAL A 54 -7.99 2.65 -15.33
C VAL A 54 -8.32 2.96 -13.87
N PHE A 55 -9.52 3.47 -13.59
CA PHE A 55 -9.94 3.80 -12.23
C PHE A 55 -9.97 2.56 -11.30
N PHE A 56 -10.59 1.48 -11.72
CA PHE A 56 -10.60 0.23 -10.95
C PHE A 56 -9.20 -0.37 -10.80
N SER A 57 -8.39 -0.33 -11.86
CA SER A 57 -7.00 -0.82 -11.81
C SER A 57 -6.17 -0.03 -10.79
N ALA A 58 -6.32 1.30 -10.73
CA ALA A 58 -5.62 2.14 -9.77
C ALA A 58 -6.02 1.83 -8.32
N ILE A 59 -7.33 1.62 -8.06
CA ILE A 59 -7.80 1.23 -6.71
C ILE A 59 -7.22 -0.12 -6.29
N PHE A 60 -7.31 -1.14 -7.14
CA PHE A 60 -6.76 -2.46 -6.81
C PHE A 60 -5.23 -2.46 -6.68
N PHE A 61 -4.55 -1.65 -7.46
CA PHE A 61 -3.11 -1.45 -7.30
C PHE A 61 -2.78 -0.83 -5.94
N ALA A 62 -3.48 0.25 -5.55
CA ALA A 62 -3.29 0.90 -4.26
C ALA A 62 -3.50 -0.09 -3.09
N THR A 63 -4.57 -0.90 -3.11
CA THR A 63 -4.80 -1.91 -2.07
C THR A 63 -3.74 -3.02 -2.05
N LYS A 64 -3.11 -3.31 -3.17
CA LYS A 64 -2.05 -4.32 -3.25
C LYS A 64 -0.73 -3.83 -2.65
N ILE A 65 -0.38 -2.57 -2.85
CA ILE A 65 0.86 -1.98 -2.31
C ILE A 65 0.70 -1.46 -0.87
N SER A 66 -0.52 -1.29 -0.37
CA SER A 66 -0.78 -0.79 1.00
C SER A 66 -0.52 -1.82 2.11
N LYS A 67 -0.01 -3.01 1.76
CA LYS A 67 0.31 -4.04 2.76
C LYS A 67 1.63 -3.74 3.44
N VAL A 68 1.54 -3.13 4.61
CA VAL A 68 2.67 -2.97 5.54
C VAL A 68 2.67 -4.16 6.48
N LYS A 69 3.84 -4.75 6.69
CA LYS A 69 4.07 -5.81 7.66
C LYS A 69 4.76 -5.22 8.88
N VAL A 70 4.22 -5.50 10.07
CA VAL A 70 4.85 -5.15 11.34
C VAL A 70 5.30 -6.43 12.04
N THR A 71 6.57 -6.49 12.42
CA THR A 71 7.15 -7.62 13.16
C THR A 71 7.72 -7.11 14.47
N LYS A 72 7.38 -7.75 15.58
CA LYS A 72 7.89 -7.40 16.91
C LYS A 72 8.95 -8.40 17.35
N GLU A 73 10.10 -7.90 17.76
CA GLU A 73 11.20 -8.69 18.32
C GLU A 73 11.71 -8.06 19.62
N ILE A 74 12.43 -8.84 20.44
CA ILE A 74 13.11 -8.33 21.64
C ILE A 74 14.61 -8.41 21.39
N ILE A 75 15.27 -7.26 21.32
CA ILE A 75 16.69 -7.14 21.05
C ILE A 75 17.33 -6.23 22.10
N ASN A 76 18.43 -6.67 22.70
CA ASN A 76 19.18 -5.90 23.71
C ASN A 76 18.30 -5.36 24.84
N ASN A 77 17.32 -6.13 25.28
CA ASN A 77 16.38 -5.75 26.32
C ASN A 77 15.36 -4.65 25.93
N ASN A 78 15.17 -4.37 24.63
CA ASN A 78 14.17 -3.43 24.10
C ASN A 78 13.18 -4.15 23.19
N TYR A 79 11.96 -3.64 23.10
CA TYR A 79 11.01 -4.10 22.09
C TYR A 79 11.24 -3.36 20.78
N VAL A 80 11.61 -4.08 19.73
CA VAL A 80 11.84 -3.53 18.39
C VAL A 80 10.67 -3.89 17.49
N PHE A 81 10.00 -2.88 16.96
CA PHE A 81 8.95 -3.03 15.95
C PHE A 81 9.54 -2.70 14.59
N TYR A 82 9.68 -3.70 13.73
CA TYR A 82 10.15 -3.56 12.36
C TYR A 82 8.97 -3.31 11.44
N PHE A 83 9.04 -2.22 10.70
CA PHE A 83 8.06 -1.86 9.67
C PHE A 83 8.64 -2.18 8.30
N GLU A 84 7.90 -2.94 7.49
CA GLU A 84 8.31 -3.33 6.14
C GLU A 84 7.20 -3.01 5.14
N GLY A 85 7.52 -2.23 4.11
CA GLY A 85 6.61 -1.89 3.02
C GLY A 85 6.48 -0.39 2.76
N GLN A 86 5.43 -0.03 2.02
CA GLN A 86 5.16 1.35 1.62
C GLN A 86 4.14 1.96 2.59
N ILE A 87 4.54 3.02 3.29
CA ILE A 87 3.69 3.71 4.26
C ILE A 87 3.15 4.99 3.62
N PHE A 88 1.84 5.05 3.46
CA PHE A 88 1.10 6.17 2.91
C PHE A 88 -0.35 6.11 3.43
N PHE A 89 -1.17 7.11 3.14
CA PHE A 89 -2.51 7.25 3.70
C PHE A 89 -3.36 5.96 3.70
N ALA A 90 -3.28 5.14 2.64
CA ALA A 90 -4.11 3.93 2.54
C ALA A 90 -3.55 2.71 3.31
N SER A 91 -2.31 2.76 3.80
CA SER A 91 -1.68 1.66 4.56
C SER A 91 -1.72 1.87 6.07
N ILE A 92 -2.03 3.08 6.54
CA ILE A 92 -1.91 3.49 7.95
C ILE A 92 -2.80 2.63 8.85
N ASP A 93 -4.08 2.49 8.53
CA ASP A 93 -5.02 1.73 9.37
C ASP A 93 -4.56 0.27 9.50
N THR A 94 -4.20 -0.35 8.37
CA THR A 94 -3.71 -1.74 8.34
C THR A 94 -2.40 -1.91 9.13
N MET A 95 -1.55 -0.89 9.18
CA MET A 95 -0.31 -0.87 9.95
C MET A 95 -0.59 -0.72 11.45
N ILE A 96 -1.46 0.23 11.82
CA ILE A 96 -1.82 0.52 13.22
C ILE A 96 -2.55 -0.66 13.85
N ASP A 97 -3.42 -1.34 13.11
CA ASP A 97 -4.16 -2.52 13.58
C ASP A 97 -3.26 -3.71 13.96
N GLN A 98 -2.02 -3.74 13.46
CA GLN A 98 -1.03 -4.76 13.83
C GLN A 98 -0.29 -4.44 15.13
N LEU A 99 -0.48 -3.24 15.70
CA LEU A 99 0.18 -2.78 16.92
C LEU A 99 -0.71 -2.96 18.14
N GLU A 100 -0.15 -3.53 19.19
CA GLU A 100 -0.78 -3.58 20.51
C GLU A 100 -0.29 -2.39 21.35
N PHE A 101 -1.11 -1.37 21.50
CA PHE A 101 -0.81 -0.20 22.36
C PHE A 101 -1.08 -0.52 23.82
N LYS A 102 -0.09 -1.05 24.51
CA LYS A 102 -0.13 -1.37 25.94
C LYS A 102 1.16 -0.90 26.62
N GLN A 103 1.17 -0.94 27.95
CA GLN A 103 2.41 -0.73 28.70
C GLN A 103 3.34 -1.92 28.50
N TYR A 104 4.56 -1.64 28.14
CA TYR A 104 5.66 -2.60 28.05
C TYR A 104 6.63 -2.37 29.22
N ASP A 105 7.36 -3.39 29.61
CA ASP A 105 8.35 -3.34 30.69
C ASP A 105 9.74 -2.86 30.25
N LYS A 106 9.86 -2.44 28.99
CA LYS A 106 11.11 -2.07 28.31
C LYS A 106 10.86 -0.96 27.32
N ASP A 107 11.94 -0.29 26.90
CA ASP A 107 11.88 0.72 25.87
C ASP A 107 11.44 0.15 24.52
N ILE A 108 10.77 0.98 23.75
CA ILE A 108 10.24 0.64 22.43
C ILE A 108 11.08 1.33 21.37
N LEU A 109 11.54 0.55 20.40
CA LEU A 109 12.22 1.04 19.21
C LEU A 109 11.35 0.80 17.98
N LEU A 110 11.01 1.84 17.24
CA LEU A 110 10.30 1.78 15.96
C LEU A 110 11.32 1.86 14.83
N ASP A 111 11.56 0.74 14.15
CA ASP A 111 12.56 0.61 13.08
C ASP A 111 11.89 0.67 11.71
N PHE A 112 12.19 1.71 10.95
CA PHE A 112 11.70 1.96 9.60
C PHE A 112 12.74 1.69 8.50
N SER A 113 13.77 0.91 8.78
CA SER A 113 14.85 0.60 7.82
C SER A 113 14.36 -0.01 6.51
N LYS A 114 13.29 -0.80 6.58
CA LYS A 114 12.65 -1.49 5.44
C LYS A 114 11.33 -0.84 5.00
N ALA A 115 10.98 0.30 5.58
CA ALA A 115 9.79 1.05 5.24
C ALA A 115 10.14 2.28 4.42
N HIS A 116 9.20 2.71 3.57
CA HIS A 116 9.31 3.93 2.79
C HIS A 116 8.10 4.81 3.05
N LEU A 117 8.35 6.02 3.53
CA LEU A 117 7.32 7.03 3.81
C LEU A 117 7.08 7.85 2.53
N TRP A 118 5.83 7.98 2.11
CA TRP A 118 5.47 8.60 0.83
C TRP A 118 4.81 9.97 0.98
N ASP A 119 4.10 10.19 2.07
CA ASP A 119 3.25 11.36 2.25
C ASP A 119 3.24 11.87 3.71
N ASP A 120 2.63 13.02 3.91
CA ASP A 120 2.47 13.67 5.22
C ASP A 120 1.67 12.78 6.18
N SER A 121 0.70 12.03 5.68
CA SER A 121 -0.11 11.13 6.49
C SER A 121 0.74 10.02 7.13
N ALA A 122 1.81 9.57 6.43
CA ALA A 122 2.75 8.61 7.00
C ALA A 122 3.52 9.20 8.18
N VAL A 123 3.89 10.48 8.13
CA VAL A 123 4.57 11.18 9.23
C VAL A 123 3.63 11.34 10.42
N ASP A 124 2.40 11.82 10.19
CA ASP A 124 1.36 11.95 11.23
C ASP A 124 1.04 10.60 11.90
N ALA A 125 1.11 9.52 11.14
CA ALA A 125 0.92 8.17 11.68
C ALA A 125 2.04 7.77 12.64
N ILE A 126 3.31 8.11 12.34
CA ILE A 126 4.45 7.89 13.25
C ILE A 126 4.26 8.69 14.53
N ASP A 127 3.95 10.00 14.42
CA ASP A 127 3.72 10.87 15.57
C ASP A 127 2.56 10.35 16.44
N THR A 128 1.51 9.82 15.81
CA THR A 128 0.38 9.22 16.49
C THR A 128 0.75 7.92 17.21
N MET A 129 1.56 7.06 16.58
CA MET A 129 2.04 5.83 17.20
C MET A 129 2.91 6.11 18.42
N VAL A 130 3.85 7.04 18.30
CA VAL A 130 4.73 7.46 19.42
C VAL A 130 3.85 7.93 20.58
N ARG A 131 2.95 8.89 20.36
CA ARG A 131 2.03 9.40 21.41
C ARG A 131 1.19 8.29 22.04
N LYS A 132 0.62 7.39 21.26
CA LYS A 132 -0.19 6.28 21.78
C LYS A 132 0.59 5.32 22.68
N PHE A 133 1.86 5.10 22.38
CA PHE A 133 2.72 4.30 23.27
C PHE A 133 3.13 5.06 24.52
N GLU A 134 3.47 6.35 24.40
CA GLU A 134 3.81 7.23 25.53
C GLU A 134 2.65 7.42 26.50
N ASP A 135 1.42 7.58 26.00
CA ASP A 135 0.19 7.63 26.81
C ASP A 135 -0.02 6.37 27.67
N LYS A 136 0.61 5.26 27.29
CA LYS A 136 0.64 4.01 28.06
C LYS A 136 1.84 3.90 29.00
N GLY A 137 2.66 4.96 29.10
CA GLY A 137 3.84 5.01 29.99
C GLY A 137 5.10 4.36 29.40
N ASN A 138 5.19 4.23 28.08
CA ASN A 138 6.38 3.69 27.43
C ASN A 138 7.34 4.82 27.02
N THR A 139 8.64 4.51 26.97
CA THR A 139 9.65 5.33 26.29
C THR A 139 9.80 4.83 24.85
N VAL A 140 9.67 5.72 23.86
CA VAL A 140 9.66 5.36 22.44
C VAL A 140 10.78 6.07 21.69
N TYR A 141 11.52 5.32 20.90
CA TYR A 141 12.55 5.84 19.99
C TYR A 141 12.20 5.46 18.55
N VAL A 142 12.43 6.39 17.62
CA VAL A 142 12.27 6.16 16.18
C VAL A 142 13.65 6.12 15.55
N ASP A 143 13.96 5.01 14.88
CA ASP A 143 15.30 4.78 14.32
C ASP A 143 15.23 4.33 12.84
N GLN A 144 16.38 4.46 12.18
CA GLN A 144 16.68 3.93 10.84
C GLN A 144 15.73 4.39 9.73
N LEU A 145 15.26 5.62 9.79
CA LEU A 145 14.62 6.26 8.64
C LEU A 145 15.61 6.33 7.46
N ASN A 146 15.17 5.88 6.27
CA ASN A 146 15.97 6.09 5.07
C ASN A 146 16.14 7.60 4.77
N ALA A 147 17.09 7.96 3.90
CA ALA A 147 17.46 9.37 3.66
C ALA A 147 16.28 10.24 3.22
N ASP A 148 15.41 9.71 2.36
CA ASP A 148 14.23 10.42 1.85
C ASP A 148 13.15 10.56 2.94
N SER A 149 12.83 9.49 3.65
CA SER A 149 11.89 9.51 4.77
C SER A 149 12.37 10.41 5.92
N ARG A 150 13.67 10.42 6.22
CA ARG A 150 14.26 11.31 7.25
C ARG A 150 14.09 12.79 6.90
N LYS A 151 14.17 13.15 5.62
CA LYS A 151 13.95 14.53 5.18
C LYS A 151 12.49 14.95 5.43
N ILE A 152 11.53 14.12 5.03
CA ILE A 152 10.10 14.35 5.20
C ILE A 152 9.77 14.48 6.70
N VAL A 153 10.24 13.54 7.53
CA VAL A 153 10.00 13.57 8.98
C VAL A 153 10.59 14.81 9.64
N LYS A 154 11.80 15.24 9.27
CA LYS A 154 12.42 16.47 9.81
C LYS A 154 11.65 17.74 9.47
N GLU A 155 11.00 17.79 8.31
CA GLU A 155 10.23 18.96 7.87
C GLU A 155 8.82 19.00 8.47
N LEU A 156 8.18 17.86 8.69
CA LEU A 156 6.75 17.76 8.99
C LEU A 156 6.43 17.21 10.37
N SER A 157 7.32 16.41 10.98
CA SER A 157 7.04 15.81 12.30
C SER A 157 6.97 16.86 13.41
N GLN A 158 6.02 16.68 14.30
CA GLN A 158 5.85 17.45 15.55
C GLN A 158 6.59 16.82 16.73
N LEU A 159 7.25 15.67 16.51
CA LEU A 159 8.04 15.00 17.55
C LEU A 159 9.24 15.83 17.98
N ASN A 160 9.54 15.81 19.26
CA ASN A 160 10.75 16.39 19.81
C ASN A 160 11.97 15.67 19.20
N LYS A 161 13.07 16.39 18.96
CA LYS A 161 14.32 15.83 18.40
C LYS A 161 14.92 14.68 19.24
N GLU A 162 14.48 14.53 20.48
CA GLU A 162 14.91 13.47 21.41
C GLU A 162 14.43 12.07 21.00
N HIS A 163 13.36 11.96 20.19
CA HIS A 163 12.83 10.69 19.71
C HIS A 163 13.49 10.19 18.42
N LEU A 164 14.26 11.04 17.75
CA LEU A 164 14.94 10.74 16.49
C LEU A 164 16.42 10.45 16.75
N THR A 165 16.80 9.20 16.74
CA THR A 165 18.21 8.74 16.85
C THR A 165 18.83 8.45 15.48
#